data_68a24256135c82b81c0d0ebe05c4d696
#
_entry.id   68a24256135c82b81c0d0ebe05c4d696
#
_cell.length_a   1.000
_cell.length_b   1.000
_cell.length_c   1.000
_cell.angle_alpha   90.00
_cell.angle_beta   90.00
_cell.angle_gamma   90.00
#
_symmetry.space_group_name_H-M   'P 1'
#
loop_
_entity.id
_entity.type
_entity.pdbx_description
1 polymer ?
#
loop_
_entity_poly.entity_id
_entity_poly.type
_entity_poly.pdbx_seq_one_letter_code
_entity_poly.pdbx_strand_id
1 'polypeptide(L)'
;MASEPAKKETANVQPIKPAKRGKLLWIAIAVIALGGGGGAWFAFKPGAAPEGAAATSKPASAHAAPIYYKFDPAFVVNFGGEGSARYLQVTVEAMSRDAAAMENLKTTEPAVRNDLVMLFSGQDNATLMSVDGKEKLRAATLAAIRKVLDSEGGNGKLIEAVYFTSFVIQ
;
A
#
# COMPACT_ATOMS: atom_id res chain seq x y z
N MET A 1 16.57 -10.80 -61.26
CA MET A 1 17.32 -11.99 -60.83
C MET A 1 17.16 -12.14 -59.32
N ALA A 2 16.54 -13.20 -59.01
CA ALA A 2 16.61 -14.06 -57.85
C ALA A 2 16.17 -13.44 -56.49
N SER A 3 14.95 -13.80 -56.18
CA SER A 3 14.30 -13.83 -54.89
C SER A 3 14.96 -14.89 -54.00
N GLU A 4 15.15 -14.59 -52.73
CA GLU A 4 15.44 -15.60 -51.73
C GLU A 4 14.42 -15.48 -50.57
N PRO A 5 13.75 -16.58 -50.20
CA PRO A 5 12.64 -16.53 -49.25
C PRO A 5 13.08 -16.68 -47.79
N ALA A 6 12.46 -15.90 -46.93
CA ALA A 6 12.60 -15.92 -45.48
C ALA A 6 12.27 -17.30 -44.88
N LYS A 7 13.20 -17.83 -44.09
CA LYS A 7 13.11 -19.07 -43.34
C LYS A 7 12.22 -18.85 -42.10
N LYS A 8 11.08 -19.53 -42.07
CA LYS A 8 10.19 -19.62 -40.91
C LYS A 8 10.87 -20.44 -39.83
N GLU A 9 11.15 -19.80 -38.71
CA GLU A 9 11.58 -20.48 -37.48
C GLU A 9 10.33 -20.95 -36.71
N THR A 10 10.15 -22.27 -36.72
CA THR A 10 9.08 -22.95 -35.99
C THR A 10 9.43 -23.02 -34.51
N ALA A 11 8.66 -22.32 -33.68
CA ALA A 11 8.73 -22.40 -32.20
C ALA A 11 8.41 -23.84 -31.77
N ASN A 12 9.38 -24.47 -31.13
CA ASN A 12 9.28 -25.79 -30.50
C ASN A 12 8.49 -25.68 -29.18
N VAL A 13 7.22 -26.03 -29.23
CA VAL A 13 6.36 -26.18 -28.03
C VAL A 13 6.55 -27.58 -27.49
N GLN A 14 7.25 -27.74 -26.38
CA GLN A 14 7.36 -28.98 -25.65
C GLN A 14 6.09 -29.28 -24.86
N PRO A 15 5.51 -30.50 -24.94
CA PRO A 15 4.33 -30.87 -24.18
C PRO A 15 4.69 -31.15 -22.71
N ILE A 16 3.96 -30.49 -21.80
CA ILE A 16 4.05 -30.69 -20.35
C ILE A 16 3.46 -32.05 -20.00
N LYS A 17 4.29 -32.94 -19.43
CA LYS A 17 3.84 -34.29 -18.93
C LYS A 17 2.95 -34.11 -17.71
N PRO A 18 1.79 -34.80 -17.62
CA PRO A 18 0.94 -34.77 -16.44
C PRO A 18 1.59 -35.56 -15.27
N ALA A 19 1.67 -34.93 -14.12
CA ALA A 19 2.14 -35.54 -12.87
C ALA A 19 1.16 -36.60 -12.39
N LYS A 20 1.66 -37.82 -12.11
CA LYS A 20 0.89 -38.95 -11.59
C LYS A 20 0.41 -38.67 -10.15
N ARG A 21 -0.80 -38.16 -10.00
CA ARG A 21 -1.54 -38.09 -8.73
C ARG A 21 -2.42 -39.34 -8.59
N GLY A 22 -1.90 -40.44 -8.08
CA GLY A 22 -2.66 -41.67 -8.01
C GLY A 22 -2.36 -42.58 -6.81
N LYS A 23 -1.44 -42.25 -5.92
CA LYS A 23 -1.09 -43.16 -4.81
C LYS A 23 -1.33 -42.61 -3.39
N LEU A 24 -1.70 -41.34 -3.23
CA LEU A 24 -1.98 -40.74 -1.91
C LEU A 24 -3.46 -40.82 -1.50
N LEU A 25 -4.37 -41.13 -2.44
CA LEU A 25 -5.80 -41.20 -2.17
C LEU A 25 -6.24 -42.54 -1.56
N TRP A 26 -5.42 -43.62 -1.68
CA TRP A 26 -5.73 -44.94 -1.13
C TRP A 26 -5.30 -45.13 0.32
N ILE A 27 -4.43 -44.24 0.86
CA ILE A 27 -3.97 -44.32 2.25
C ILE A 27 -4.96 -43.66 3.20
N ALA A 28 -5.75 -42.68 2.72
CA ALA A 28 -6.76 -42.00 3.54
C ALA A 28 -8.01 -42.83 3.84
N ILE A 29 -8.31 -43.89 3.04
CA ILE A 29 -9.50 -44.73 3.22
C ILE A 29 -9.25 -45.88 4.20
N ALA A 30 -8.00 -46.31 4.40
CA ALA A 30 -7.66 -47.41 5.29
C ALA A 30 -7.64 -47.06 6.79
N VAL A 31 -7.58 -45.76 7.15
CA VAL A 31 -7.52 -45.33 8.56
C VAL A 31 -8.92 -45.16 9.18
N ILE A 32 -9.98 -45.03 8.36
CA ILE A 32 -11.36 -44.84 8.85
C ILE A 32 -12.05 -46.18 9.23
N ALA A 33 -11.52 -47.35 8.79
CA ALA A 33 -12.14 -48.63 9.01
C ALA A 33 -11.73 -49.37 10.32
N LEU A 34 -10.75 -48.86 11.07
CA LEU A 34 -10.24 -49.51 12.30
C LEU A 34 -10.50 -48.72 13.61
N GLY A 35 -11.19 -47.58 13.54
CA GLY A 35 -11.49 -46.73 14.71
C GLY A 35 -12.96 -46.71 15.16
N GLY A 36 -13.83 -47.54 14.60
CA GLY A 36 -15.28 -47.48 14.80
C GLY A 36 -15.86 -48.54 15.75
N GLY A 37 -15.34 -48.73 16.94
CA GLY A 37 -15.92 -49.69 17.85
C GLY A 37 -15.63 -49.40 19.31
N GLY A 38 -16.22 -48.38 19.90
CA GLY A 38 -16.01 -48.18 21.35
C GLY A 38 -16.49 -46.83 21.88
N GLY A 39 -17.71 -46.40 21.59
CA GLY A 39 -18.14 -45.08 22.08
C GLY A 39 -19.66 -44.85 22.18
N ALA A 40 -20.46 -45.89 22.11
CA ALA A 40 -21.91 -45.72 22.07
C ALA A 40 -22.59 -45.90 23.46
N TRP A 41 -21.90 -45.60 24.57
CA TRP A 41 -22.53 -45.78 25.89
C TRP A 41 -22.45 -44.60 26.84
N PHE A 42 -22.17 -43.40 26.34
CA PHE A 42 -22.13 -42.21 27.21
C PHE A 42 -23.08 -41.07 26.80
N ALA A 43 -24.08 -41.33 25.96
CA ALA A 43 -24.98 -40.29 25.43
C ALA A 43 -26.42 -40.41 25.96
N PHE A 44 -26.63 -40.72 27.26
CA PHE A 44 -27.97 -40.62 27.87
C PHE A 44 -27.88 -40.03 29.27
N LYS A 45 -27.46 -38.73 29.40
CA LYS A 45 -27.77 -37.88 30.52
C LYS A 45 -28.56 -36.70 30.01
N PRO A 46 -29.84 -36.51 30.40
CA PRO A 46 -30.59 -35.32 30.11
C PRO A 46 -30.18 -34.26 31.10
N GLY A 47 -29.51 -33.23 30.68
CA GLY A 47 -29.24 -32.07 31.53
C GLY A 47 -27.84 -31.45 31.39
N ALA A 48 -27.56 -30.79 30.28
CA ALA A 48 -26.73 -29.60 30.18
C ALA A 48 -26.59 -29.29 28.67
N ALA A 49 -27.24 -28.24 28.24
CA ALA A 49 -27.01 -27.65 26.94
C ALA A 49 -25.52 -27.25 26.88
N PRO A 50 -24.75 -27.69 25.90
CA PRO A 50 -23.49 -27.02 25.64
C PRO A 50 -23.82 -25.67 25.03
N GLU A 51 -23.69 -24.63 25.85
CA GLU A 51 -23.54 -23.27 25.37
C GLU A 51 -22.43 -23.28 24.32
N GLY A 52 -22.86 -23.21 23.06
CA GLY A 52 -21.95 -23.18 21.94
C GLY A 52 -20.98 -22.04 22.15
N ALA A 53 -19.73 -22.36 22.41
CA ALA A 53 -18.64 -21.43 22.20
C ALA A 53 -18.65 -21.05 20.71
N ALA A 54 -19.45 -20.04 20.40
CA ALA A 54 -19.27 -19.30 19.19
C ALA A 54 -17.82 -18.82 19.25
N ALA A 55 -16.95 -19.48 18.49
CA ALA A 55 -15.65 -18.95 18.20
C ALA A 55 -15.91 -17.57 17.57
N THR A 56 -15.87 -16.55 18.40
CA THR A 56 -15.86 -15.18 17.98
C THR A 56 -14.56 -15.04 17.20
N SER A 57 -14.62 -15.31 15.90
CA SER A 57 -13.60 -14.88 14.97
C SER A 57 -13.54 -13.36 15.18
N LYS A 58 -12.53 -12.93 15.93
CA LYS A 58 -12.19 -11.51 16.08
C LYS A 58 -12.19 -10.96 14.65
N PRO A 59 -13.08 -10.04 14.29
CA PRO A 59 -13.06 -9.49 12.95
C PRO A 59 -11.65 -8.95 12.75
N ALA A 60 -10.97 -9.42 11.71
CA ALA A 60 -9.73 -8.81 11.26
C ALA A 60 -10.02 -7.32 11.23
N SER A 61 -9.29 -6.53 12.02
CA SER A 61 -9.56 -5.11 12.25
C SER A 61 -9.73 -4.46 10.87
N ALA A 62 -10.98 -4.20 10.50
CA ALA A 62 -11.29 -3.50 9.27
C ALA A 62 -10.59 -2.15 9.40
N HIS A 63 -9.52 -1.95 8.65
CA HIS A 63 -8.82 -0.68 8.63
C HIS A 63 -9.87 0.37 8.25
N ALA A 64 -10.00 1.42 9.06
CA ALA A 64 -10.89 2.53 8.74
C ALA A 64 -10.63 3.03 7.31
N ALA A 65 -11.67 3.48 6.64
CA ALA A 65 -11.53 3.99 5.28
C ALA A 65 -10.50 5.14 5.23
N PRO A 66 -9.67 5.20 4.19
CA PRO A 66 -8.71 6.29 4.06
C PRO A 66 -9.42 7.61 3.81
N ILE A 67 -8.94 8.65 4.46
CA ILE A 67 -9.37 10.04 4.31
C ILE A 67 -8.22 10.78 3.64
N TYR A 68 -8.54 11.57 2.62
CA TYR A 68 -7.55 12.34 1.87
C TYR A 68 -7.74 13.83 2.12
N TYR A 69 -6.63 14.56 2.25
CA TYR A 69 -6.58 15.99 2.34
C TYR A 69 -5.74 16.54 1.21
N LYS A 70 -6.36 17.31 0.33
CA LYS A 70 -5.68 17.98 -0.79
C LYS A 70 -5.25 19.37 -0.37
N PHE A 71 -3.98 19.67 -0.54
CA PHE A 71 -3.47 21.03 -0.35
C PHE A 71 -3.86 21.90 -1.57
N ASP A 72 -4.74 22.87 -1.35
CA ASP A 72 -5.20 23.79 -2.38
C ASP A 72 -4.92 25.26 -1.96
N PRO A 73 -4.34 26.08 -2.84
CA PRO A 73 -3.88 25.79 -4.20
C PRO A 73 -2.61 24.93 -4.26
N ALA A 74 -2.28 24.42 -5.46
CA ALA A 74 -1.03 23.70 -5.72
C ALA A 74 0.18 24.53 -5.31
N PHE A 75 1.26 23.86 -4.93
CA PHE A 75 2.53 24.53 -4.65
C PHE A 75 3.18 24.95 -5.97
N VAL A 76 3.62 26.20 -6.05
CA VAL A 76 4.41 26.72 -7.16
C VAL A 76 5.66 27.35 -6.58
N VAL A 77 6.81 26.79 -6.88
CA VAL A 77 8.09 27.26 -6.35
C VAL A 77 9.12 27.39 -7.46
N ASN A 78 10.03 28.35 -7.28
CA ASN A 78 11.26 28.40 -8.04
C ASN A 78 12.26 27.44 -7.41
N PHE A 79 12.97 26.68 -8.25
CA PHE A 79 14.01 25.79 -7.80
C PHE A 79 15.15 25.73 -8.83
N GLY A 80 16.30 25.22 -8.42
CA GLY A 80 17.46 25.09 -9.30
C GLY A 80 18.55 26.11 -8.99
N GLY A 81 19.79 25.77 -9.36
CA GLY A 81 20.99 26.56 -9.17
C GLY A 81 21.18 27.67 -10.23
N GLU A 82 22.35 28.29 -10.22
CA GLU A 82 22.73 29.40 -11.10
C GLU A 82 22.46 29.14 -12.57
N GLY A 83 21.69 30.00 -13.23
CA GLY A 83 21.63 30.13 -14.68
C GLY A 83 20.26 29.94 -15.35
N SER A 84 19.29 29.28 -14.76
CA SER A 84 17.92 29.24 -15.28
C SER A 84 16.92 28.92 -14.19
N ALA A 85 16.12 29.92 -13.83
CA ALA A 85 14.98 29.72 -12.94
C ALA A 85 14.04 28.69 -13.55
N ARG A 86 13.78 27.62 -12.82
CA ARG A 86 12.80 26.62 -13.18
C ARG A 86 11.65 26.67 -12.19
N TYR A 87 10.47 26.38 -12.67
CA TYR A 87 9.27 26.35 -11.86
C TYR A 87 8.86 24.90 -11.62
N LEU A 88 8.66 24.54 -10.37
CA LEU A 88 7.99 23.31 -9.98
C LEU A 88 6.56 23.65 -9.57
N GLN A 89 5.59 23.04 -10.23
CA GLN A 89 4.20 23.00 -9.78
C GLN A 89 3.85 21.60 -9.31
N VAL A 90 3.45 21.47 -8.05
CA VAL A 90 3.08 20.17 -7.48
C VAL A 90 1.78 20.28 -6.68
N THR A 91 0.87 19.35 -6.92
CA THR A 91 -0.32 19.14 -6.09
C THR A 91 -0.05 17.99 -5.13
N VAL A 92 -0.22 18.25 -3.84
CA VAL A 92 0.05 17.30 -2.76
C VAL A 92 -1.26 16.87 -2.13
N GLU A 93 -1.41 15.57 -1.88
CA GLU A 93 -2.50 15.01 -1.08
C GLU A 93 -1.92 14.17 0.06
N ALA A 94 -2.37 14.42 1.28
CA ALA A 94 -2.02 13.62 2.45
C ALA A 94 -3.14 12.61 2.74
N MET A 95 -2.78 11.43 3.25
CA MET A 95 -3.72 10.38 3.62
C MET A 95 -3.54 9.94 5.07
N SER A 96 -4.66 9.80 5.75
CA SER A 96 -4.78 9.19 7.08
C SER A 96 -6.06 8.37 7.16
N ARG A 97 -6.14 7.47 8.14
CA ARG A 97 -7.39 6.85 8.55
C ARG A 97 -7.95 7.41 9.85
N ASP A 98 -7.28 8.42 10.40
CA ASP A 98 -7.69 9.11 11.62
C ASP A 98 -8.27 10.49 11.28
N ALA A 99 -9.54 10.70 11.62
CA ALA A 99 -10.24 11.95 11.32
C ALA A 99 -9.68 13.14 12.15
N ALA A 100 -9.23 12.88 13.37
CA ALA A 100 -8.68 13.94 14.22
C ALA A 100 -7.31 14.40 13.69
N ALA A 101 -6.49 13.47 13.16
CA ALA A 101 -5.24 13.83 12.50
C ALA A 101 -5.48 14.69 11.24
N MET A 102 -6.54 14.42 10.49
CA MET A 102 -6.90 15.24 9.32
C MET A 102 -7.40 16.64 9.71
N GLU A 103 -8.12 16.76 10.81
CA GLU A 103 -8.56 18.07 11.32
C GLU A 103 -7.37 18.88 11.85
N ASN A 104 -6.43 18.23 12.57
CA ASN A 104 -5.17 18.86 12.96
C ASN A 104 -4.36 19.32 11.76
N LEU A 105 -4.29 18.50 10.70
CA LEU A 105 -3.59 18.87 9.47
C LEU A 105 -4.18 20.15 8.84
N LYS A 106 -5.51 20.28 8.80
CA LYS A 106 -6.19 21.49 8.32
C LYS A 106 -5.86 22.72 9.18
N THR A 107 -5.89 22.55 10.49
CA THR A 107 -5.61 23.65 11.43
C THR A 107 -4.17 24.13 11.30
N THR A 108 -3.23 23.21 11.09
CA THR A 108 -1.79 23.49 10.96
C THR A 108 -1.34 23.70 9.51
N GLU A 109 -2.26 23.71 8.54
CA GLU A 109 -1.94 23.85 7.12
C GLU A 109 -0.97 24.98 6.81
N PRO A 110 -1.09 26.20 7.36
CA PRO A 110 -0.17 27.30 7.05
C PRO A 110 1.29 26.97 7.40
N ALA A 111 1.52 26.31 8.55
CA ALA A 111 2.86 25.87 8.97
C ALA A 111 3.39 24.76 8.07
N VAL A 112 2.55 23.77 7.76
CA VAL A 112 2.89 22.68 6.83
C VAL A 112 3.23 23.26 5.46
N ARG A 113 2.42 24.18 4.94
CA ARG A 113 2.63 24.82 3.64
C ARG A 113 3.95 25.57 3.59
N ASN A 114 4.31 26.28 4.65
CA ASN A 114 5.60 26.97 4.75
C ASN A 114 6.77 25.96 4.63
N ASP A 115 6.76 24.89 5.41
CA ASP A 115 7.84 23.91 5.40
C ASP A 115 7.93 23.18 4.05
N LEU A 116 6.80 22.91 3.40
CA LEU A 116 6.78 22.28 2.07
C LEU A 116 7.29 23.23 0.97
N VAL A 117 6.99 24.51 1.03
CA VAL A 117 7.55 25.51 0.10
C VAL A 117 9.07 25.53 0.23
N MET A 118 9.61 25.57 1.46
CA MET A 118 11.06 25.54 1.69
C MET A 118 11.68 24.23 1.19
N LEU A 119 11.03 23.08 1.46
CA LEU A 119 11.47 21.78 0.99
C LEU A 119 11.53 21.71 -0.54
N PHE A 120 10.50 22.16 -1.24
CA PHE A 120 10.41 22.10 -2.70
C PHE A 120 11.37 23.08 -3.37
N SER A 121 11.56 24.27 -2.81
CA SER A 121 12.49 25.28 -3.34
C SER A 121 13.95 24.85 -3.21
N GLY A 122 14.28 24.01 -2.21
CA GLY A 122 15.63 23.49 -2.00
C GLY A 122 15.99 22.27 -2.86
N GLN A 123 15.16 21.90 -3.82
CA GLN A 123 15.42 20.71 -4.65
C GLN A 123 16.34 21.01 -5.84
N ASP A 124 17.02 19.96 -6.30
CA ASP A 124 17.83 19.98 -7.52
C ASP A 124 17.06 19.39 -8.73
N ASN A 125 17.19 20.05 -9.89
CA ASN A 125 16.49 19.65 -11.10
C ASN A 125 16.86 18.23 -11.55
N ALA A 126 18.16 17.86 -11.54
CA ALA A 126 18.60 16.54 -11.96
C ALA A 126 17.97 15.44 -11.09
N THR A 127 17.86 15.69 -9.80
CA THR A 127 17.18 14.81 -8.85
C THR A 127 15.70 14.64 -9.17
N LEU A 128 14.99 15.76 -9.41
CA LEU A 128 13.54 15.72 -9.67
C LEU A 128 13.16 15.10 -11.01
N MET A 129 14.07 15.02 -11.97
CA MET A 129 13.84 14.33 -13.24
C MET A 129 13.84 12.81 -13.10
N SER A 130 14.41 12.25 -12.05
CA SER A 130 14.47 10.80 -11.80
C SER A 130 13.25 10.30 -10.99
N VAL A 131 12.91 9.02 -11.15
CA VAL A 131 11.87 8.36 -10.35
C VAL A 131 12.30 8.32 -8.88
N ASP A 132 13.53 7.92 -8.62
CA ASP A 132 14.09 7.82 -7.25
C ASP A 132 14.10 9.18 -6.54
N GLY A 133 14.38 10.27 -7.27
CA GLY A 133 14.36 11.61 -6.72
C GLY A 133 12.94 12.03 -6.31
N LYS A 134 11.94 11.73 -7.12
CA LYS A 134 10.53 11.98 -6.79
C LYS A 134 10.07 11.16 -5.58
N GLU A 135 10.49 9.91 -5.47
CA GLU A 135 10.20 9.06 -4.31
C GLU A 135 10.85 9.61 -3.03
N LYS A 136 12.11 10.03 -3.11
CA LYS A 136 12.80 10.68 -1.99
C LYS A 136 12.09 11.98 -1.59
N LEU A 137 11.68 12.80 -2.54
CA LEU A 137 10.92 14.02 -2.27
C LEU A 137 9.58 13.70 -1.60
N ARG A 138 8.86 12.68 -2.06
CA ARG A 138 7.60 12.22 -1.46
C ARG A 138 7.80 11.78 -0.01
N ALA A 139 8.86 11.01 0.27
CA ALA A 139 9.20 10.59 1.63
C ALA A 139 9.57 11.80 2.52
N ALA A 140 10.35 12.73 2.00
CA ALA A 140 10.71 13.96 2.70
C ALA A 140 9.47 14.85 2.98
N THR A 141 8.54 14.94 2.02
CA THR A 141 7.26 15.65 2.19
C THR A 141 6.43 15.04 3.33
N LEU A 142 6.31 13.72 3.37
CA LEU A 142 5.62 13.02 4.47
C LEU A 142 6.29 13.29 5.82
N ALA A 143 7.63 13.24 5.86
CA ALA A 143 8.40 13.52 7.08
C ALA A 143 8.21 14.97 7.55
N ALA A 144 8.20 15.94 6.64
CA ALA A 144 7.97 17.36 6.96
C ALA A 144 6.56 17.59 7.55
N ILE A 145 5.53 17.03 6.93
CA ILE A 145 4.15 17.11 7.44
C ILE A 145 4.06 16.53 8.86
N ARG A 146 4.61 15.33 9.05
CA ARG A 146 4.62 14.66 10.36
C ARG A 146 5.32 15.49 11.43
N LYS A 147 6.47 16.06 11.10
CA LYS A 147 7.25 16.91 12.00
C LYS A 147 6.45 18.14 12.44
N VAL A 148 5.79 18.84 11.51
CA VAL A 148 4.95 20.00 11.83
C VAL A 148 3.79 19.59 12.75
N LEU A 149 3.07 18.51 12.43
CA LEU A 149 1.99 18.05 13.30
C LEU A 149 2.47 17.72 14.71
N ASP A 150 3.60 17.02 14.83
CA ASP A 150 4.19 16.68 16.13
C ASP A 150 4.58 17.95 16.92
N SER A 151 5.11 18.99 16.26
CA SER A 151 5.48 20.25 16.91
C SER A 151 4.28 21.09 17.36
N GLU A 152 3.16 20.97 16.67
CA GLU A 152 1.90 21.69 16.99
C GLU A 152 0.99 20.90 17.96
N GLY A 153 1.52 19.84 18.59
CA GLY A 153 0.78 19.07 19.60
C GLY A 153 -0.15 17.99 19.01
N GLY A 154 -0.09 17.74 17.72
CA GLY A 154 -0.78 16.63 17.06
C GLY A 154 0.02 15.32 17.12
N ASN A 155 -0.39 14.34 16.33
CA ASN A 155 0.32 13.07 16.16
C ASN A 155 0.61 12.83 14.67
N GLY A 156 1.80 13.24 14.23
CA GLY A 156 2.21 13.12 12.84
C GLY A 156 2.26 11.68 12.33
N LYS A 157 2.46 10.70 13.19
CA LYS A 157 2.49 9.27 12.80
C LYS A 157 1.17 8.79 12.21
N LEU A 158 0.06 9.47 12.50
CA LEU A 158 -1.25 9.16 11.96
C LEU A 158 -1.40 9.57 10.48
N ILE A 159 -0.53 10.43 9.97
CA ILE A 159 -0.44 10.66 8.52
C ILE A 159 0.32 9.49 7.91
N GLU A 160 -0.37 8.67 7.15
CA GLU A 160 0.17 7.40 6.65
C GLU A 160 0.94 7.56 5.35
N ALA A 161 0.43 8.39 4.44
CA ALA A 161 1.01 8.56 3.11
C ALA A 161 0.82 9.97 2.56
N VAL A 162 1.66 10.31 1.58
CA VAL A 162 1.54 11.50 0.74
C VAL A 162 1.61 11.09 -0.72
N TYR A 163 0.83 11.76 -1.54
CA TYR A 163 0.75 11.56 -2.98
C TYR A 163 0.97 12.87 -3.72
N PHE A 164 1.71 12.81 -4.82
CA PHE A 164 1.78 13.90 -5.80
C PHE A 164 0.78 13.60 -6.91
N THR A 165 -0.35 14.31 -6.90
CA THR A 165 -1.42 14.09 -7.88
C THR A 165 -1.22 14.91 -9.16
N SER A 166 -0.33 15.90 -9.10
CA SER A 166 0.20 16.62 -10.25
C SER A 166 1.64 17.01 -9.97
N PHE A 167 2.52 16.88 -10.98
CA PHE A 167 3.94 17.20 -10.85
C PHE A 167 4.48 17.70 -12.18
N VAL A 168 4.66 19.02 -12.30
CA VAL A 168 5.08 19.69 -13.53
C VAL A 168 6.33 20.51 -13.28
N ILE A 169 7.33 20.35 -14.13
CA ILE A 169 8.57 21.14 -14.14
C ILE A 169 8.58 21.95 -15.45
N GLN A 170 8.82 23.24 -15.35
CA GLN A 170 8.90 24.17 -16.49
C GLN A 170 10.19 24.99 -16.44
#